data_a4ca990fb948ffb2e34d9debd310f67d
#
_entry.id   a4ca990fb948ffb2e34d9debd310f67d
#
_cell.length_a   1.000
_cell.length_b   1.000
_cell.length_c   1.000
_cell.angle_alpha   90.00
_cell.angle_beta   90.00
_cell.angle_gamma   90.00
#
_symmetry.space_group_name_H-M   'P 1'
#
loop_
_entity.id
_entity.type
_entity.pdbx_description
1 polymer ?
#
loop_
_entity_poly.entity_id
_entity_poly.type
_entity_poly.pdbx_seq_one_letter_code
_entity_poly.pdbx_strand_id
1 'polypeptide(L)'
;GVDLKVDTSKELADSLDAADLGDAHPYFNKLLRIMATRCMSQAVYFCSGELAEAEYRHYGLATPIYTHFTSPIRRYSDVVVHRLLSAAIGLEALPDAYENKDGMRLLTENMNFRHHNAQMAGRASVTLHTLLYFKDRPTVETACVMRVKSNGAVVLVPRFGIEGPVYVAPKGTAEEDIEKDYRFDEKGMALVHLRDAERSLRVFDEVKVKIEVVETGPHRKALSMSLFWGE
;
A
#
# COMPACT_ATOMS: atom_id res chain seq x y z
N GLY A 1 -20.13 9.67 5.03
CA GLY A 1 -19.04 9.47 4.10
C GLY A 1 -18.22 10.74 3.97
N VAL A 2 -16.98 10.63 3.53
CA VAL A 2 -16.11 11.76 3.24
C VAL A 2 -16.15 12.01 1.74
N ASP A 3 -16.42 13.25 1.33
CA ASP A 3 -16.36 13.66 -0.07
C ASP A 3 -14.92 14.07 -0.41
N LEU A 4 -14.28 13.31 -1.29
CA LEU A 4 -12.91 13.57 -1.73
C LEU A 4 -12.92 14.17 -3.14
N LYS A 5 -12.40 15.40 -3.28
CA LYS A 5 -12.17 16.03 -4.57
C LYS A 5 -10.83 15.54 -5.11
N VAL A 6 -10.81 15.01 -6.33
CA VAL A 6 -9.65 14.31 -6.91
C VAL A 6 -9.15 14.91 -8.22
N ASP A 7 -9.73 16.01 -8.67
CA ASP A 7 -9.39 16.63 -9.96
C ASP A 7 -7.93 17.14 -9.97
N THR A 8 -7.50 17.67 -8.85
CA THR A 8 -6.10 18.09 -8.64
C THR A 8 -5.53 17.46 -7.38
N SER A 9 -4.21 17.27 -7.32
CA SER A 9 -3.56 16.75 -6.11
C SER A 9 -3.68 17.71 -4.93
N LYS A 10 -3.84 19.01 -5.17
CA LYS A 10 -4.13 20.01 -4.12
C LYS A 10 -5.52 19.81 -3.53
N GLU A 11 -6.55 19.71 -4.37
CA GLU A 11 -7.92 19.46 -3.89
C GLU A 11 -8.03 18.14 -3.12
N LEU A 12 -7.32 17.10 -3.56
CA LEU A 12 -7.24 15.85 -2.82
C LEU A 12 -6.58 16.06 -1.44
N ALA A 13 -5.45 16.78 -1.38
CA ALA A 13 -4.77 17.08 -0.13
C ALA A 13 -5.68 17.89 0.82
N ASP A 14 -6.30 18.96 0.33
CA ASP A 14 -7.21 19.82 1.09
C ASP A 14 -8.43 19.01 1.61
N SER A 15 -9.00 18.11 0.78
CA SER A 15 -10.10 17.23 1.17
C SER A 15 -9.67 16.22 2.25
N LEU A 16 -8.46 15.67 2.13
CA LEU A 16 -7.90 14.76 3.13
C LEU A 16 -7.57 15.49 4.43
N ASP A 17 -7.09 16.74 4.37
CA ASP A 17 -6.83 17.56 5.55
C ASP A 17 -8.14 17.91 6.29
N ALA A 18 -9.20 18.18 5.56
CA ALA A 18 -10.52 18.44 6.13
C ALA A 18 -11.21 17.19 6.74
N ALA A 19 -10.77 15.99 6.36
CA ALA A 19 -11.33 14.72 6.81
C ALA A 19 -10.73 14.30 8.15
N ASP A 20 -11.00 15.06 9.22
CA ASP A 20 -10.59 14.75 10.58
C ASP A 20 -11.82 14.55 11.48
N LEU A 21 -11.84 13.47 12.25
CA LEU A 21 -12.89 13.16 13.22
C LEU A 21 -12.45 13.45 14.66
N GLY A 22 -11.30 14.07 14.84
CA GLY A 22 -10.74 14.43 16.14
C GLY A 22 -10.33 13.23 16.99
N ASP A 23 -10.25 13.44 18.31
CA ASP A 23 -9.74 12.47 19.28
C ASP A 23 -10.58 11.17 19.39
N ALA A 24 -11.84 11.21 18.94
CA ALA A 24 -12.70 10.02 18.96
C ALA A 24 -12.22 8.92 18.00
N HIS A 25 -11.53 9.30 16.91
CA HIS A 25 -11.02 8.37 15.91
C HIS A 25 -9.62 8.82 15.43
N PRO A 26 -8.59 8.72 16.28
CA PRO A 26 -7.27 9.33 16.04
C PRO A 26 -6.54 8.76 14.81
N TYR A 27 -6.92 7.56 14.36
CA TYR A 27 -6.32 6.92 13.18
C TYR A 27 -7.11 7.14 11.90
N PHE A 28 -8.31 7.71 11.94
CA PHE A 28 -9.22 7.83 10.79
C PHE A 28 -8.54 8.51 9.59
N ASN A 29 -8.01 9.73 9.78
CA ASN A 29 -7.36 10.48 8.71
C ASN A 29 -6.15 9.73 8.15
N LYS A 30 -5.34 9.09 9.01
CA LYS A 30 -4.18 8.29 8.59
C LYS A 30 -4.60 7.08 7.75
N LEU A 31 -5.66 6.39 8.14
CA LEU A 31 -6.22 5.26 7.40
C LEU A 31 -6.74 5.70 6.04
N LEU A 32 -7.49 6.80 6.00
CA LEU A 32 -8.04 7.37 4.78
C LEU A 32 -6.93 7.73 3.78
N ARG A 33 -5.84 8.36 4.25
CA ARG A 33 -4.65 8.66 3.42
C ARG A 33 -3.95 7.40 2.91
N ILE A 34 -3.83 6.36 3.74
CA ILE A 34 -3.27 5.07 3.31
C ILE A 34 -4.14 4.46 2.21
N MET A 35 -5.47 4.48 2.37
CA MET A 35 -6.40 3.95 1.39
C MET A 35 -6.35 4.75 0.08
N ALA A 36 -6.37 6.08 0.14
CA ALA A 36 -6.23 6.96 -1.03
C ALA A 36 -4.91 6.72 -1.78
N THR A 37 -3.79 6.62 -1.06
CA THR A 37 -2.48 6.34 -1.66
C THR A 37 -2.45 5.00 -2.39
N ARG A 38 -3.20 3.99 -1.93
CA ARG A 38 -3.28 2.68 -2.59
C ARG A 38 -4.06 2.69 -3.90
N CYS A 39 -4.92 3.69 -4.10
CA CYS A 39 -5.63 3.88 -5.36
C CYS A 39 -4.75 4.56 -6.42
N MET A 40 -3.60 5.12 -6.04
CA MET A 40 -2.68 5.78 -6.96
C MET A 40 -1.79 4.77 -7.67
N SER A 41 -1.57 4.97 -8.97
CA SER A 41 -0.57 4.23 -9.74
C SER A 41 0.84 4.61 -9.32
N GLN A 42 1.75 3.65 -9.39
CA GLN A 42 3.19 3.92 -9.18
C GLN A 42 3.76 4.74 -10.33
N ALA A 43 4.65 5.70 -10.00
CA ALA A 43 5.46 6.37 -10.99
C ALA A 43 6.45 5.36 -11.62
N VAL A 44 6.62 5.44 -12.94
CA VAL A 44 7.53 4.60 -13.72
C VAL A 44 8.47 5.47 -14.54
N TYR A 45 9.67 4.94 -14.80
CA TYR A 45 10.57 5.54 -15.78
C TYR A 45 10.10 5.19 -17.20
N PHE A 46 10.14 6.13 -18.09
CA PHE A 46 9.87 5.94 -19.51
C PHE A 46 10.77 6.85 -20.36
N CYS A 47 10.96 6.51 -21.62
CA CYS A 47 11.65 7.37 -22.58
C CYS A 47 10.67 8.41 -23.13
N SER A 48 11.06 9.68 -23.11
CA SER A 48 10.24 10.76 -23.69
C SER A 48 9.92 10.48 -25.16
N GLY A 49 8.67 10.75 -25.56
CA GLY A 49 8.15 10.43 -26.89
C GLY A 49 7.61 9.00 -27.05
N GLU A 50 7.55 8.19 -26.00
CA GLU A 50 6.82 6.92 -25.97
C GLU A 50 5.36 7.11 -25.60
N LEU A 51 5.07 8.07 -24.75
CA LEU A 51 3.74 8.43 -24.26
C LEU A 51 3.33 9.79 -24.82
N ALA A 52 2.05 10.11 -24.78
CA ALA A 52 1.57 11.44 -25.05
C ALA A 52 1.99 12.41 -23.92
N GLU A 53 2.25 13.68 -24.24
CA GLU A 53 2.71 14.67 -23.24
C GLU A 53 1.76 14.80 -22.03
N ALA A 54 0.46 14.61 -22.22
CA ALA A 54 -0.52 14.64 -21.15
C ALA A 54 -0.29 13.53 -20.09
N GLU A 55 0.35 12.41 -20.48
CA GLU A 55 0.66 11.27 -19.62
C GLU A 55 1.97 11.46 -18.84
N TYR A 56 2.77 12.51 -19.14
CA TYR A 56 3.99 12.84 -18.39
C TYR A 56 3.72 13.38 -17.00
N ARG A 57 2.48 13.83 -16.75
CA ARG A 57 2.11 14.48 -15.51
C ARG A 57 2.30 13.57 -14.30
N HIS A 58 3.08 14.05 -13.34
CA HIS A 58 3.23 13.39 -12.05
C HIS A 58 2.17 13.90 -11.07
N TYR A 59 1.04 13.19 -10.97
CA TYR A 59 -0.10 13.60 -10.14
C TYR A 59 0.28 13.90 -8.69
N GLY A 60 1.01 12.99 -8.02
CA GLY A 60 1.38 13.13 -6.60
C GLY A 60 2.32 14.31 -6.30
N LEU A 61 3.05 14.84 -7.29
CA LEU A 61 3.89 16.02 -7.16
C LEU A 61 3.26 17.29 -7.78
N ALA A 62 2.07 17.17 -8.36
CA ALA A 62 1.36 18.26 -9.04
C ALA A 62 2.21 18.96 -10.15
N THR A 63 3.10 18.21 -10.82
CA THR A 63 3.98 18.75 -11.84
C THR A 63 3.65 18.17 -13.22
N PRO A 64 3.71 18.98 -14.30
CA PRO A 64 3.47 18.49 -15.65
C PRO A 64 4.58 17.55 -16.14
N ILE A 65 5.82 17.77 -15.69
CA ILE A 65 7.00 16.98 -16.04
C ILE A 65 7.84 16.80 -14.78
N TYR A 66 8.37 15.60 -14.59
CA TYR A 66 9.27 15.30 -13.48
C TYR A 66 10.35 14.32 -13.92
N THR A 67 11.56 14.53 -13.44
CA THR A 67 12.66 13.57 -13.59
C THR A 67 13.49 13.50 -12.32
N HIS A 68 14.16 12.39 -12.13
CA HIS A 68 15.16 12.24 -11.08
C HIS A 68 16.46 12.94 -11.50
N PHE A 69 17.06 13.69 -10.58
CA PHE A 69 18.28 14.46 -10.86
C PHE A 69 19.27 14.51 -9.71
N THR A 70 18.79 14.53 -8.46
CA THR A 70 19.57 14.93 -7.28
C THR A 70 20.25 13.80 -6.51
N SER A 71 20.16 12.55 -6.97
CA SER A 71 20.69 11.40 -6.24
C SER A 71 21.43 10.37 -7.11
N PRO A 72 22.46 10.79 -7.91
CA PRO A 72 23.16 9.91 -8.85
C PRO A 72 23.95 8.78 -8.18
N ILE A 73 24.27 8.88 -6.88
CA ILE A 73 24.96 7.83 -6.13
C ILE A 73 24.12 6.54 -6.03
N ARG A 74 22.79 6.67 -5.96
CA ARG A 74 21.87 5.56 -5.69
C ARG A 74 20.78 5.35 -6.75
N ARG A 75 20.66 6.23 -7.73
CA ARG A 75 19.68 6.12 -8.80
C ARG A 75 20.37 6.28 -10.16
N TYR A 76 20.35 5.23 -10.95
CA TYR A 76 20.96 5.27 -12.28
C TYR A 76 20.26 6.22 -13.24
N SER A 77 18.97 6.45 -13.09
CA SER A 77 18.21 7.46 -13.85
C SER A 77 18.83 8.86 -13.74
N ASP A 78 19.31 9.25 -12.57
CA ASP A 78 19.96 10.54 -12.35
C ASP A 78 21.27 10.64 -13.18
N VAL A 79 22.05 9.56 -13.23
CA VAL A 79 23.27 9.49 -14.05
C VAL A 79 22.93 9.66 -15.53
N VAL A 80 21.88 9.00 -16.01
CA VAL A 80 21.40 9.12 -17.39
C VAL A 80 21.03 10.57 -17.70
N VAL A 81 20.22 11.19 -16.83
CA VAL A 81 19.78 12.58 -17.00
C VAL A 81 20.97 13.56 -16.97
N HIS A 82 21.96 13.35 -16.10
CA HIS A 82 23.17 14.17 -16.06
C HIS A 82 23.95 14.09 -17.38
N ARG A 83 24.10 12.91 -17.98
CA ARG A 83 24.78 12.74 -19.28
C ARG A 83 23.99 13.38 -20.41
N LEU A 84 22.65 13.19 -20.42
CA LEU A 84 21.80 13.88 -21.41
C LEU A 84 21.90 15.40 -21.29
N LEU A 85 21.93 15.93 -20.06
CA LEU A 85 22.10 17.35 -19.82
C LEU A 85 23.49 17.85 -20.27
N SER A 86 24.58 17.13 -19.94
CA SER A 86 25.93 17.47 -20.38
C SER A 86 26.02 17.58 -21.92
N ALA A 87 25.41 16.64 -22.63
CA ALA A 87 25.34 16.67 -24.08
C ALA A 87 24.48 17.85 -24.60
N ALA A 88 23.32 18.08 -23.96
CA ALA A 88 22.41 19.16 -24.38
C ALA A 88 23.01 20.57 -24.23
N ILE A 89 23.87 20.78 -23.21
CA ILE A 89 24.58 22.05 -22.99
C ILE A 89 25.96 22.11 -23.70
N GLY A 90 26.32 21.08 -24.46
CA GLY A 90 27.53 21.04 -25.29
C GLY A 90 28.86 20.80 -24.54
N LEU A 91 28.79 20.25 -23.34
CA LEU A 91 30.01 19.90 -22.55
C LEU A 91 30.64 18.59 -23.02
N GLU A 92 29.82 17.60 -23.38
CA GLU A 92 30.27 16.26 -23.81
C GLU A 92 29.40 15.79 -24.98
N ALA A 93 29.93 14.84 -25.77
CA ALA A 93 29.14 14.17 -26.79
C ALA A 93 28.11 13.24 -26.13
N LEU A 94 26.94 13.09 -26.77
CA LEU A 94 25.97 12.10 -26.32
C LEU A 94 26.55 10.70 -26.51
N PRO A 95 26.53 9.83 -25.47
CA PRO A 95 26.97 8.46 -25.63
C PRO A 95 26.08 7.70 -26.64
N ASP A 96 26.68 6.90 -27.53
CA ASP A 96 26.00 6.13 -28.58
C ASP A 96 24.81 5.31 -28.03
N ALA A 97 24.97 4.78 -26.80
CA ALA A 97 23.91 4.01 -26.12
C ALA A 97 22.63 4.82 -25.86
N TYR A 98 22.68 6.15 -25.86
CA TYR A 98 21.55 7.03 -25.60
C TYR A 98 20.97 7.66 -26.86
N GLU A 99 21.62 7.50 -28.02
CA GLU A 99 21.10 7.96 -29.31
C GLU A 99 19.96 7.07 -29.81
N ASN A 100 19.94 5.78 -29.40
CA ASN A 100 18.94 4.82 -29.80
C ASN A 100 17.74 4.85 -28.85
N LYS A 101 16.57 5.26 -29.34
CA LYS A 101 15.31 5.29 -28.60
C LYS A 101 14.91 3.92 -28.04
N ASP A 102 15.07 2.83 -28.82
CA ASP A 102 14.77 1.48 -28.36
C ASP A 102 15.72 1.04 -27.24
N GLY A 103 17.00 1.40 -27.32
CA GLY A 103 17.96 1.19 -26.25
C GLY A 103 17.56 1.92 -24.96
N MET A 104 17.11 3.16 -25.08
CA MET A 104 16.62 3.93 -23.92
C MET A 104 15.34 3.35 -23.33
N ARG A 105 14.41 2.84 -24.16
CA ARG A 105 13.21 2.13 -23.70
C ARG A 105 13.58 0.90 -22.90
N LEU A 106 14.45 0.03 -23.42
CA LEU A 106 14.92 -1.16 -22.69
C LEU A 106 15.63 -0.80 -21.39
N LEU A 107 16.37 0.30 -21.37
CA LEU A 107 17.01 0.79 -20.16
C LEU A 107 15.99 1.20 -19.09
N THR A 108 14.96 1.97 -19.47
CA THR A 108 13.89 2.40 -18.54
C THR A 108 13.08 1.22 -18.03
N GLU A 109 12.75 0.24 -18.89
CA GLU A 109 12.10 -1.02 -18.50
C GLU A 109 12.92 -1.79 -17.47
N ASN A 110 14.24 -1.92 -17.70
CA ASN A 110 15.13 -2.59 -16.74
C ASN A 110 15.22 -1.83 -15.42
N MET A 111 15.26 -0.50 -15.43
CA MET A 111 15.22 0.32 -14.20
C MET A 111 13.93 0.09 -13.42
N ASN A 112 12.79 0.05 -14.08
CA ASN A 112 11.49 -0.23 -13.46
C ASN A 112 11.47 -1.63 -12.82
N PHE A 113 11.94 -2.64 -13.54
CA PHE A 113 12.06 -4.01 -13.02
C PHE A 113 12.97 -4.10 -11.79
N ARG A 114 14.15 -3.49 -11.85
CA ARG A 114 15.09 -3.47 -10.71
C ARG A 114 14.51 -2.73 -9.51
N HIS A 115 13.86 -1.59 -9.74
CA HIS A 115 13.21 -0.83 -8.68
C HIS A 115 12.10 -1.63 -7.99
N HIS A 116 11.24 -2.29 -8.77
CA HIS A 116 10.20 -3.17 -8.24
C HIS A 116 10.81 -4.30 -7.38
N ASN A 117 11.84 -4.98 -7.87
CA ASN A 117 12.50 -6.05 -7.11
C ASN A 117 13.16 -5.55 -5.81
N ALA A 118 13.76 -4.36 -5.82
CA ALA A 118 14.29 -3.75 -4.61
C ALA A 118 13.20 -3.45 -3.57
N GLN A 119 12.04 -2.98 -4.01
CA GLN A 119 10.88 -2.79 -3.13
C GLN A 119 10.37 -4.13 -2.55
N MET A 120 10.31 -5.18 -3.38
CA MET A 120 9.89 -6.52 -2.93
C MET A 120 10.89 -7.09 -1.91
N ALA A 121 12.19 -6.93 -2.13
CA ALA A 121 13.21 -7.33 -1.17
C ALA A 121 13.09 -6.57 0.16
N GLY A 122 12.82 -5.25 0.11
CA GLY A 122 12.55 -4.46 1.31
C GLY A 122 11.34 -4.97 2.09
N ARG A 123 10.23 -5.26 1.40
CA ARG A 123 9.02 -5.82 2.02
C ARG A 123 9.29 -7.20 2.65
N ALA A 124 10.04 -8.06 1.95
CA ALA A 124 10.41 -9.38 2.47
C ALA A 124 11.27 -9.26 3.73
N SER A 125 12.21 -8.32 3.77
CA SER A 125 13.04 -8.03 4.95
C SER A 125 12.17 -7.58 6.14
N VAL A 126 11.24 -6.65 5.93
CA VAL A 126 10.30 -6.22 6.99
C VAL A 126 9.48 -7.41 7.49
N THR A 127 8.96 -8.25 6.60
CA THR A 127 8.20 -9.44 6.97
C THR A 127 9.04 -10.40 7.82
N LEU A 128 10.30 -10.65 7.44
CA LEU A 128 11.20 -11.51 8.20
C LEU A 128 11.44 -10.96 9.62
N HIS A 129 11.76 -9.68 9.74
CA HIS A 129 11.99 -9.06 11.05
C HIS A 129 10.73 -9.03 11.91
N THR A 130 9.55 -8.85 11.31
CA THR A 130 8.27 -8.95 11.99
C THR A 130 8.04 -10.37 12.53
N LEU A 131 8.30 -11.41 11.73
CA LEU A 131 8.23 -12.79 12.18
C LEU A 131 9.18 -13.08 13.34
N LEU A 132 10.42 -12.59 13.26
CA LEU A 132 11.41 -12.75 14.33
C LEU A 132 10.99 -12.04 15.62
N TYR A 133 10.39 -10.87 15.52
CA TYR A 133 9.91 -10.11 16.68
C TYR A 133 8.78 -10.81 17.41
N PHE A 134 7.79 -11.36 16.69
CA PHE A 134 6.64 -12.04 17.27
C PHE A 134 6.88 -13.54 17.53
N LYS A 135 8.05 -14.06 17.17
CA LYS A 135 8.41 -15.44 17.51
C LYS A 135 8.36 -15.62 19.03
N ASP A 136 7.59 -16.61 19.48
CA ASP A 136 7.39 -16.93 20.88
C ASP A 136 6.83 -15.78 21.76
N ARG A 137 6.20 -14.76 21.10
CA ARG A 137 5.61 -13.57 21.75
C ARG A 137 4.21 -13.27 21.22
N PRO A 138 3.22 -14.13 21.49
CA PRO A 138 1.84 -13.81 21.15
C PRO A 138 1.42 -12.49 21.85
N THR A 139 0.85 -11.58 21.11
CA THR A 139 0.53 -10.23 21.58
C THR A 139 -0.88 -9.85 21.16
N VAL A 140 -1.66 -9.27 22.06
CA VAL A 140 -2.99 -8.71 21.74
C VAL A 140 -2.83 -7.21 21.60
N GLU A 141 -3.28 -6.67 20.47
CA GLU A 141 -3.17 -5.24 20.14
C GLU A 141 -4.46 -4.72 19.52
N THR A 142 -4.62 -3.40 19.59
CA THR A 142 -5.69 -2.71 18.88
C THR A 142 -5.32 -2.58 17.41
N ALA A 143 -6.26 -2.92 16.54
CA ALA A 143 -6.15 -2.82 15.10
C ALA A 143 -7.34 -2.06 14.53
N CYS A 144 -7.14 -1.40 13.40
CA CYS A 144 -8.18 -0.68 12.69
C CYS A 144 -8.59 -1.46 11.44
N VAL A 145 -9.87 -1.58 11.20
CA VAL A 145 -10.42 -2.26 10.02
C VAL A 145 -10.22 -1.38 8.78
N MET A 146 -9.46 -1.89 7.81
CA MET A 146 -9.16 -1.22 6.55
C MET A 146 -10.13 -1.59 5.44
N ARG A 147 -10.54 -2.85 5.40
CA ARG A 147 -11.46 -3.38 4.40
C ARG A 147 -12.19 -4.59 4.95
N VAL A 148 -13.47 -4.67 4.68
CA VAL A 148 -14.31 -5.79 5.05
C VAL A 148 -14.52 -6.72 3.85
N LYS A 149 -14.65 -8.02 4.12
CA LYS A 149 -14.93 -9.10 3.17
C LYS A 149 -16.06 -9.96 3.72
N SER A 150 -16.63 -10.84 2.88
CA SER A 150 -17.68 -11.78 3.30
C SER A 150 -17.27 -12.73 4.46
N ASN A 151 -15.98 -13.01 4.59
CA ASN A 151 -15.45 -13.96 5.59
C ASN A 151 -14.57 -13.34 6.67
N GLY A 152 -14.49 -12.00 6.73
CA GLY A 152 -13.65 -11.30 7.69
C GLY A 152 -13.24 -9.89 7.25
N ALA A 153 -12.08 -9.46 7.66
CA ALA A 153 -11.57 -8.12 7.36
C ALA A 153 -10.06 -8.12 7.11
N VAL A 154 -9.59 -7.05 6.52
CA VAL A 154 -8.16 -6.68 6.52
C VAL A 154 -7.98 -5.57 7.54
N VAL A 155 -7.10 -5.78 8.49
CA VAL A 155 -6.82 -4.84 9.58
C VAL A 155 -5.40 -4.32 9.54
N LEU A 156 -5.21 -3.10 10.03
CA LEU A 156 -3.92 -2.47 10.29
C LEU A 156 -3.71 -2.38 11.79
N VAL A 157 -2.57 -2.83 12.29
CA VAL A 157 -2.13 -2.63 13.68
C VAL A 157 -1.21 -1.40 13.72
N PRO A 158 -1.70 -0.22 14.16
CA PRO A 158 -0.97 1.04 14.01
C PRO A 158 0.38 1.06 14.75
N ARG A 159 0.44 0.39 15.91
CA ARG A 159 1.64 0.31 16.75
C ARG A 159 2.85 -0.27 16.02
N PHE A 160 2.61 -1.28 15.18
CA PHE A 160 3.69 -1.97 14.46
C PHE A 160 3.70 -1.67 12.96
N GLY A 161 2.67 -0.97 12.44
CA GLY A 161 2.52 -0.72 11.01
C GLY A 161 2.31 -1.98 10.18
N ILE A 162 1.86 -3.08 10.81
CA ILE A 162 1.61 -4.36 10.14
C ILE A 162 0.15 -4.48 9.74
N GLU A 163 -0.07 -5.13 8.63
CA GLU A 163 -1.40 -5.36 8.06
C GLU A 163 -1.58 -6.84 7.76
N GLY A 164 -2.79 -7.32 7.95
CA GLY A 164 -3.11 -8.71 7.62
C GLY A 164 -4.60 -9.00 7.68
N PRO A 165 -5.00 -10.14 7.10
CA PRO A 165 -6.36 -10.61 7.16
C PRO A 165 -6.69 -11.18 8.55
N VAL A 166 -7.91 -10.89 9.00
CA VAL A 166 -8.55 -11.55 10.13
C VAL A 166 -9.84 -12.20 9.65
N TYR A 167 -10.16 -13.36 10.17
CA TYR A 167 -11.31 -14.15 9.76
C TYR A 167 -12.32 -14.31 10.91
N VAL A 168 -13.60 -14.27 10.59
CA VAL A 168 -14.70 -14.48 11.57
C VAL A 168 -14.98 -15.95 11.81
N ALA A 169 -14.49 -16.83 10.93
CA ALA A 169 -14.58 -18.28 11.04
C ALA A 169 -13.25 -18.92 10.63
N PRO A 170 -13.00 -20.19 10.95
CA PRO A 170 -11.80 -20.90 10.52
C PRO A 170 -11.59 -20.80 9.00
N LYS A 171 -10.32 -20.73 8.59
CA LYS A 171 -9.98 -20.65 7.16
C LYS A 171 -10.47 -21.90 6.41
N GLY A 172 -11.24 -21.69 5.36
CA GLY A 172 -11.84 -22.78 4.55
C GLY A 172 -13.27 -23.11 4.95
N THR A 173 -13.87 -22.43 5.93
CA THR A 173 -15.32 -22.51 6.21
C THR A 173 -16.11 -22.10 4.98
N ALA A 174 -17.15 -22.88 4.62
CA ALA A 174 -18.02 -22.56 3.49
C ALA A 174 -18.75 -21.22 3.73
N GLU A 175 -19.01 -20.49 2.65
CA GLU A 175 -19.66 -19.17 2.73
C GLU A 175 -21.07 -19.29 3.33
N GLU A 176 -21.81 -20.34 2.97
CA GLU A 176 -23.14 -20.66 3.52
C GLU A 176 -23.15 -20.82 5.05
N ASP A 177 -22.05 -21.33 5.65
CA ASP A 177 -21.94 -21.48 7.09
C ASP A 177 -21.63 -20.15 7.78
N ILE A 178 -20.89 -19.27 7.13
CA ILE A 178 -20.63 -17.92 7.61
C ILE A 178 -21.89 -17.08 7.57
N GLU A 179 -22.69 -17.20 6.51
CA GLU A 179 -23.95 -16.49 6.33
C GLU A 179 -25.02 -16.81 7.37
N LYS A 180 -24.89 -17.92 8.10
CA LYS A 180 -25.77 -18.26 9.25
C LYS A 180 -25.63 -17.29 10.42
N ASP A 181 -24.41 -16.75 10.60
CA ASP A 181 -24.11 -15.86 11.73
C ASP A 181 -23.77 -14.44 11.27
N TYR A 182 -23.36 -14.24 10.01
CA TYR A 182 -22.92 -12.96 9.48
C TYR A 182 -23.63 -12.59 8.18
N ARG A 183 -23.92 -11.32 8.00
CA ARG A 183 -24.40 -10.73 6.74
C ARG A 183 -23.39 -9.73 6.23
N PHE A 184 -22.91 -9.92 5.02
CA PHE A 184 -22.03 -8.95 4.34
C PHE A 184 -22.88 -7.84 3.72
N ASP A 185 -22.60 -6.59 4.07
CA ASP A 185 -23.17 -5.38 3.51
C ASP A 185 -22.08 -4.64 2.71
N GLU A 186 -22.07 -4.84 1.39
CA GLU A 186 -21.10 -4.22 0.51
C GLU A 186 -21.23 -2.70 0.49
N LYS A 187 -22.47 -2.16 0.49
CA LYS A 187 -22.72 -0.72 0.48
C LYS A 187 -22.34 -0.05 1.79
N GLY A 188 -22.65 -0.69 2.90
CA GLY A 188 -22.27 -0.23 4.24
C GLY A 188 -20.82 -0.56 4.60
N MET A 189 -20.09 -1.28 3.72
CA MET A 189 -18.72 -1.74 3.99
C MET A 189 -18.61 -2.42 5.36
N ALA A 190 -19.54 -3.32 5.64
CA ALA A 190 -19.68 -3.97 6.93
C ALA A 190 -19.94 -5.47 6.81
N LEU A 191 -19.44 -6.22 7.80
CA LEU A 191 -19.83 -7.61 8.06
C LEU A 191 -20.57 -7.63 9.38
N VAL A 192 -21.88 -7.72 9.31
CA VAL A 192 -22.77 -7.60 10.46
C VAL A 192 -23.07 -8.97 11.04
N HIS A 193 -22.76 -9.16 12.33
CA HIS A 193 -23.14 -10.37 13.05
C HIS A 193 -24.64 -10.31 13.39
N LEU A 194 -25.39 -11.37 13.08
CA LEU A 194 -26.85 -11.36 13.14
C LEU A 194 -27.43 -11.32 14.56
N ARG A 195 -26.66 -11.74 15.57
CA ARG A 195 -27.10 -11.87 16.96
C ARG A 195 -26.32 -11.00 17.94
N ASP A 196 -25.13 -10.56 17.57
CA ASP A 196 -24.20 -9.87 18.46
C ASP A 196 -23.55 -8.69 17.72
N ALA A 197 -24.02 -7.49 18.00
CA ALA A 197 -23.54 -6.28 17.35
C ALA A 197 -22.04 -6.02 17.61
N GLU A 198 -21.50 -6.45 18.76
CA GLU A 198 -20.09 -6.25 19.12
C GLU A 198 -19.13 -7.07 18.26
N ARG A 199 -19.62 -8.16 17.65
CA ARG A 199 -18.87 -8.98 16.70
C ARG A 199 -18.97 -8.54 15.26
N SER A 200 -19.66 -7.44 14.99
CA SER A 200 -19.73 -6.84 13.67
C SER A 200 -18.45 -6.10 13.36
N LEU A 201 -18.08 -6.06 12.06
CA LEU A 201 -16.88 -5.38 11.56
C LEU A 201 -17.30 -4.34 10.53
N ARG A 202 -16.87 -3.11 10.71
CA ARG A 202 -17.06 -2.03 9.73
C ARG A 202 -15.72 -1.38 9.40
N VAL A 203 -15.59 -0.83 8.23
CA VAL A 203 -14.40 -0.05 7.87
C VAL A 203 -14.25 1.11 8.85
N PHE A 204 -13.03 1.31 9.33
CA PHE A 204 -12.59 2.25 10.38
C PHE A 204 -12.88 1.83 11.82
N ASP A 205 -13.61 0.75 12.08
CA ASP A 205 -13.78 0.26 13.45
C ASP A 205 -12.42 -0.15 14.05
N GLU A 206 -12.31 0.03 15.36
CA GLU A 206 -11.22 -0.53 16.16
C GLU A 206 -11.61 -1.91 16.67
N VAL A 207 -10.73 -2.87 16.48
CA VAL A 207 -10.89 -4.25 16.95
C VAL A 207 -9.64 -4.70 17.68
N LYS A 208 -9.78 -5.65 18.60
CA LYS A 208 -8.61 -6.30 19.18
C LYS A 208 -8.24 -7.53 18.37
N VAL A 209 -6.94 -7.68 18.13
CA VAL A 209 -6.38 -8.81 17.40
C VAL A 209 -5.26 -9.46 18.18
N LYS A 210 -5.23 -10.77 18.20
CA LYS A 210 -4.10 -11.57 18.65
C LYS A 210 -3.16 -11.78 17.47
N ILE A 211 -1.91 -11.42 17.66
CA ILE A 211 -0.82 -11.57 16.69
C ILE A 211 0.06 -12.69 17.18
N GLU A 212 0.29 -13.69 16.35
CA GLU A 212 1.15 -14.82 16.67
C GLU A 212 1.83 -15.38 15.42
N VAL A 213 2.92 -16.12 15.62
CA VAL A 213 3.60 -16.84 14.53
C VAL A 213 3.11 -18.28 14.54
N VAL A 214 2.57 -18.71 13.41
CA VAL A 214 2.04 -20.07 13.22
C VAL A 214 2.86 -20.83 12.18
N GLU A 215 2.93 -22.14 12.33
CA GLU A 215 3.52 -23.01 11.32
C GLU A 215 2.47 -23.33 10.25
N THR A 216 2.78 -22.98 9.01
CA THR A 216 1.89 -23.18 7.85
C THR A 216 2.30 -24.36 6.96
N GLY A 217 3.37 -25.04 7.32
CA GLY A 217 3.91 -26.21 6.62
C GLY A 217 5.32 -26.54 7.09
N PRO A 218 5.94 -27.59 6.56
CA PRO A 218 7.31 -27.98 6.90
C PRO A 218 8.27 -26.78 6.69
N HIS A 219 8.88 -26.32 7.77
CA HIS A 219 9.81 -25.18 7.79
C HIS A 219 9.24 -23.83 7.32
N ARG A 220 7.91 -23.69 7.24
CA ARG A 220 7.24 -22.42 6.88
C ARG A 220 6.52 -21.84 8.08
N LYS A 221 6.90 -20.62 8.45
CA LYS A 221 6.24 -19.81 9.49
C LYS A 221 5.59 -18.61 8.85
N ALA A 222 4.44 -18.23 9.37
CA ALA A 222 3.73 -17.03 8.92
C ALA A 222 3.19 -16.27 10.14
N LEU A 223 3.08 -14.95 9.99
CA LEU A 223 2.36 -14.14 10.94
C LEU A 223 0.86 -14.40 10.77
N SER A 224 0.19 -14.71 11.84
CA SER A 224 -1.26 -14.88 11.91
C SER A 224 -1.87 -13.80 12.78
N MET A 225 -2.97 -13.26 12.34
CA MET A 225 -3.81 -12.36 13.13
C MET A 225 -5.19 -13.00 13.27
N SER A 226 -5.69 -13.04 14.48
CA SER A 226 -7.05 -13.51 14.77
C SER A 226 -7.79 -12.47 15.60
N LEU A 227 -9.10 -12.37 15.39
CA LEU A 227 -9.96 -11.49 16.19
C LEU A 227 -9.96 -11.97 17.65
N PHE A 228 -9.86 -11.01 18.56
CA PHE A 228 -9.90 -11.25 19.99
C PHE A 228 -11.10 -10.52 20.58
N TRP A 229 -12.15 -11.29 20.87
CA TRP A 229 -13.43 -10.74 21.34
C TRP A 229 -13.52 -10.58 22.88
N GLY A 230 -12.40 -10.80 23.61
CA GLY A 230 -12.37 -10.84 25.05
C GLY A 230 -12.95 -12.16 25.61
N GLU A 231 -12.49 -12.56 26.78
CA GLU A 231 -13.23 -13.47 27.64
C GLU A 231 -14.23 -12.71 28.50
#